data_407479da15c2ddc89cd4c07adfa2214c
#
_entry.id   407479da15c2ddc89cd4c07adfa2214c
#
_cell.length_a   1.000
_cell.length_b   1.000
_cell.length_c   1.000
_cell.angle_alpha   90.00
_cell.angle_beta   90.00
_cell.angle_gamma   90.00
#
_symmetry.space_group_name_H-M   'P 1'
#
loop_
_entity.id
_entity.type
_entity.pdbx_description
1 polymer ?
#
loop_
_entity_poly.entity_id
_entity_poly.type
_entity_poly.pdbx_seq_one_letter_code
_entity_poly.pdbx_strand_id
1 'polypeptide(L)'
;MSLSELQRFEEARSLMRKSIPVARRALGESKEITLKMRWTYARAIYTDADATLDDLREAVTTLEEIEPTARRDLGGAHPNVRSMEESLQQARAVLGARETSV
;
A
#
# COMPACT_ATOMS: atom_id res chain seq x y z
N MET A 1 19.02 5.61 7.08
CA MET A 1 18.92 5.20 5.65
C MET A 1 19.93 5.98 4.84
N SER A 2 20.70 5.32 4.01
CA SER A 2 21.66 6.00 3.14
C SER A 2 20.95 6.68 1.97
N LEU A 3 21.61 7.65 1.34
CA LEU A 3 21.07 8.34 0.15
C LEU A 3 20.77 7.34 -0.97
N SER A 4 21.62 6.32 -1.13
CA SER A 4 21.48 5.28 -2.13
C SER A 4 20.21 4.43 -1.90
N GLU A 5 19.92 4.10 -0.65
CA GLU A 5 18.72 3.35 -0.29
C GLU A 5 17.45 4.18 -0.48
N LEU A 6 17.50 5.45 -0.12
CA LEU A 6 16.40 6.38 -0.33
C LEU A 6 16.09 6.51 -1.82
N GLN A 7 17.12 6.64 -2.66
CA GLN A 7 16.97 6.74 -4.11
C GLN A 7 16.31 5.49 -4.69
N ARG A 8 16.75 4.30 -4.27
CA ARG A 8 16.15 3.03 -4.71
C ARG A 8 14.66 2.94 -4.32
N PHE A 9 14.36 3.40 -3.12
CA PHE A 9 13.00 3.39 -2.62
C PHE A 9 12.10 4.28 -3.47
N GLU A 10 12.54 5.49 -3.79
CA GLU A 10 11.80 6.41 -4.63
C GLU A 10 11.62 5.90 -6.05
N GLU A 11 12.65 5.27 -6.61
CA GLU A 11 12.56 4.64 -7.94
C GLU A 11 11.53 3.50 -7.95
N ALA A 12 11.51 2.67 -6.93
CA ALA A 12 10.56 1.58 -6.80
C ALA A 12 9.13 2.11 -6.72
N ARG A 13 8.91 3.17 -5.94
CA ARG A 13 7.60 3.82 -5.83
C ARG A 13 7.15 4.39 -7.17
N SER A 14 8.04 5.06 -7.87
CA SER A 14 7.76 5.64 -9.19
C SER A 14 7.37 4.56 -10.18
N LEU A 15 8.12 3.46 -10.18
CA LEU A 15 7.85 2.33 -11.06
C LEU A 15 6.48 1.73 -10.76
N MET A 16 6.14 1.54 -9.50
CA MET A 16 4.85 1.00 -9.10
C MET A 16 3.69 1.92 -9.48
N ARG A 17 3.86 3.23 -9.33
CA ARG A 17 2.85 4.21 -9.75
C ARG A 17 2.53 4.10 -11.23
N LYS A 18 3.51 3.77 -12.05
CA LYS A 18 3.33 3.57 -13.50
C LYS A 18 2.76 2.20 -13.82
N SER A 19 3.19 1.18 -13.10
CA SER A 19 2.84 -0.23 -13.38
C SER A 19 1.45 -0.61 -12.89
N ILE A 20 1.01 -0.07 -11.75
CA ILE A 20 -0.28 -0.42 -11.16
C ILE A 20 -1.46 -0.11 -12.10
N PRO A 21 -1.58 1.09 -12.71
CA PRO A 21 -2.68 1.34 -13.63
C PRO A 21 -2.68 0.42 -14.84
N VAL A 22 -1.50 0.02 -15.32
CA VAL A 22 -1.37 -0.93 -16.42
C VAL A 22 -1.86 -2.31 -15.99
N ALA A 23 -1.44 -2.76 -14.81
CA ALA A 23 -1.86 -4.05 -14.27
C ALA A 23 -3.38 -4.09 -14.04
N ARG A 24 -3.96 -3.01 -13.52
CA ARG A 24 -5.41 -2.91 -13.32
C ARG A 24 -6.19 -3.03 -14.63
N ARG A 25 -5.69 -2.42 -15.69
CA ARG A 25 -6.33 -2.49 -17.01
C ARG A 25 -6.15 -3.86 -17.66
N ALA A 26 -4.95 -4.42 -17.57
CA ALA A 26 -4.63 -5.68 -18.25
C ALA A 26 -5.17 -6.91 -17.50
N LEU A 27 -5.13 -6.91 -16.17
CA LEU A 27 -5.43 -8.07 -15.34
C LEU A 27 -6.75 -7.94 -14.57
N GLY A 28 -7.23 -6.71 -14.40
CA GLY A 28 -8.39 -6.42 -13.57
C GLY A 28 -8.01 -6.08 -12.13
N GLU A 29 -8.87 -5.34 -11.45
CA GLU A 29 -8.61 -4.85 -10.10
C GLU A 29 -8.63 -5.93 -9.03
N SER A 30 -9.36 -7.00 -9.26
CA SER A 30 -9.54 -8.08 -8.29
C SER A 30 -8.52 -9.21 -8.44
N LYS A 31 -7.67 -9.19 -9.46
CA LYS A 31 -6.64 -10.20 -9.60
C LYS A 31 -5.65 -10.13 -8.45
N GLU A 32 -5.26 -11.29 -7.96
CA GLU A 32 -4.36 -11.38 -6.81
C GLU A 32 -3.06 -10.61 -7.01
N ILE A 33 -2.50 -10.67 -8.22
CA ILE A 33 -1.26 -9.95 -8.52
C ILE A 33 -1.44 -8.43 -8.44
N THR A 34 -2.57 -7.93 -8.94
CA THR A 34 -2.90 -6.49 -8.86
C THR A 34 -3.07 -6.05 -7.41
N LEU A 35 -3.76 -6.85 -6.60
CA LEU A 35 -3.95 -6.59 -5.18
C LEU A 35 -2.61 -6.58 -4.44
N LYS A 36 -1.73 -7.52 -4.74
CA LYS A 36 -0.40 -7.59 -4.15
C LYS A 36 0.46 -6.39 -4.54
N MET A 37 0.40 -5.95 -5.78
CA MET A 37 1.14 -4.77 -6.24
C MET A 37 0.70 -3.53 -5.47
N ARG A 38 -0.61 -3.32 -5.34
CA ARG A 38 -1.17 -2.18 -4.61
C ARG A 38 -0.83 -2.26 -3.13
N TRP A 39 -0.89 -3.46 -2.55
CA TRP A 39 -0.53 -3.69 -1.15
C TRP A 39 0.95 -3.37 -0.91
N THR A 40 1.85 -3.88 -1.77
CA THR A 40 3.28 -3.61 -1.67
C THR A 40 3.59 -2.12 -1.78
N TYR A 41 2.91 -1.42 -2.68
CA TYR A 41 3.03 0.02 -2.84
C TYR A 41 2.64 0.75 -1.55
N ALA A 42 1.49 0.41 -0.97
CA ALA A 42 1.04 1.03 0.27
C ALA A 42 2.00 0.76 1.43
N ARG A 43 2.51 -0.47 1.56
CA ARG A 43 3.49 -0.82 2.59
C ARG A 43 4.77 -0.02 2.44
N ALA A 44 5.25 0.14 1.23
CA ALA A 44 6.43 0.94 0.96
C ALA A 44 6.24 2.38 1.45
N ILE A 45 5.04 2.93 1.29
CA ILE A 45 4.74 4.29 1.73
C ILE A 45 4.72 4.40 3.25
N TYR A 46 3.89 3.60 3.93
CA TYR A 46 3.72 3.81 5.38
C TYR A 46 4.92 3.35 6.21
N THR A 47 5.83 2.57 5.64
CA THR A 47 7.08 2.19 6.31
C THR A 47 8.21 3.20 6.06
N ASP A 48 8.00 4.17 5.20
CA ASP A 48 8.98 5.22 4.90
C ASP A 48 8.86 6.33 5.94
N ALA A 49 9.94 6.56 6.70
CA ALA A 49 9.98 7.62 7.72
C ALA A 49 9.84 9.02 7.12
N ASP A 50 10.18 9.18 5.85
CA ASP A 50 10.11 10.46 5.15
C ASP A 50 8.80 10.67 4.38
N ALA A 51 7.86 9.75 4.47
CA ALA A 51 6.56 9.89 3.81
C ALA A 51 5.81 11.12 4.32
N THR A 52 5.19 11.85 3.41
CA THR A 52 4.36 13.01 3.77
C THR A 52 2.99 12.56 4.29
N LEU A 53 2.24 13.47 4.90
CA LEU A 53 0.86 13.18 5.31
C LEU A 53 0.00 12.75 4.12
N ASP A 54 0.18 13.39 2.97
CA ASP A 54 -0.55 13.02 1.76
C ASP A 54 -0.19 11.61 1.31
N ASP A 55 1.09 11.24 1.38
CA ASP A 55 1.55 9.89 1.08
C ASP A 55 0.90 8.86 2.01
N LEU A 56 0.87 9.15 3.30
CA LEU A 56 0.27 8.26 4.30
C LEU A 56 -1.23 8.11 4.08
N ARG A 57 -1.92 9.20 3.73
CA ARG A 57 -3.34 9.15 3.39
C ARG A 57 -3.58 8.29 2.14
N GLU A 58 -2.73 8.41 1.15
CA GLU A 58 -2.78 7.58 -0.05
C GLU A 58 -2.63 6.10 0.29
N ALA A 59 -1.68 5.76 1.18
CA ALA A 59 -1.48 4.38 1.62
C ALA A 59 -2.73 3.83 2.32
N VAL A 60 -3.31 4.59 3.24
CA VAL A 60 -4.54 4.19 3.94
C VAL A 60 -5.69 3.99 2.95
N THR A 61 -5.89 4.94 2.05
CA THR A 61 -6.96 4.85 1.03
C THR A 61 -6.78 3.62 0.15
N THR A 62 -5.55 3.35 -0.30
CA THR A 62 -5.25 2.18 -1.10
C THR A 62 -5.60 0.89 -0.37
N LEU A 63 -5.20 0.77 0.89
CA LEU A 63 -5.51 -0.41 1.71
C LEU A 63 -6.99 -0.55 1.99
N GLU A 64 -7.69 0.56 2.20
CA GLU A 64 -9.15 0.56 2.39
C GLU A 64 -9.89 0.08 1.13
N GLU A 65 -9.32 0.32 -0.04
CA GLU A 65 -9.89 -0.15 -1.30
C GLU A 65 -9.60 -1.63 -1.56
N ILE A 66 -8.37 -2.07 -1.33
CA ILE A 66 -7.96 -3.44 -1.69
C ILE A 66 -8.42 -4.48 -0.68
N GLU A 67 -8.52 -4.15 0.59
CA GLU A 67 -8.86 -5.13 1.63
C GLU A 67 -10.25 -5.74 1.42
N PRO A 68 -11.32 -4.95 1.20
CA PRO A 68 -12.64 -5.54 0.94
C PRO A 68 -12.68 -6.37 -0.34
N THR A 69 -11.99 -5.93 -1.38
CA THR A 69 -11.91 -6.66 -2.65
C THR A 69 -11.21 -8.01 -2.44
N ALA A 70 -10.09 -8.01 -1.72
CA ALA A 70 -9.36 -9.23 -1.42
C ALA A 70 -10.21 -10.19 -0.57
N ARG A 71 -10.92 -9.67 0.43
CA ARG A 71 -11.79 -10.47 1.29
C ARG A 71 -12.90 -11.13 0.49
N ARG A 72 -13.51 -10.40 -0.43
CA ARG A 72 -14.56 -10.94 -1.29
C ARG A 72 -14.04 -12.02 -2.22
N ASP A 73 -12.88 -11.81 -2.84
CA ASP A 73 -12.36 -12.67 -3.89
C ASP A 73 -11.50 -13.83 -3.38
N LEU A 74 -10.80 -13.66 -2.26
CA LEU A 74 -9.91 -14.66 -1.69
C LEU A 74 -10.49 -15.32 -0.43
N GLY A 75 -11.49 -14.70 0.19
CA GLY A 75 -12.09 -15.16 1.44
C GLY A 75 -11.44 -14.53 2.67
N GLY A 76 -12.26 -14.32 3.71
CA GLY A 76 -11.81 -13.63 4.93
C GLY A 76 -10.75 -14.38 5.74
N ALA A 77 -10.63 -15.69 5.54
CA ALA A 77 -9.63 -16.51 6.23
C ALA A 77 -8.31 -16.62 5.48
N HIS A 78 -8.23 -16.07 4.26
CA HIS A 78 -7.02 -16.13 3.45
C HIS A 78 -5.87 -15.37 4.11
N PRO A 79 -4.64 -15.94 4.16
CA PRO A 79 -3.51 -15.27 4.82
C PRO A 79 -3.22 -13.87 4.29
N ASN A 80 -3.34 -13.66 2.98
CA ASN A 80 -3.11 -12.35 2.37
C ASN A 80 -4.13 -11.31 2.84
N VAL A 81 -5.38 -11.70 3.03
CA VAL A 81 -6.43 -10.82 3.53
C VAL A 81 -6.12 -10.39 4.96
N ARG A 82 -5.70 -11.32 5.81
CA ARG A 82 -5.31 -11.02 7.19
C ARG A 82 -4.12 -10.07 7.23
N SER A 83 -3.13 -10.30 6.38
CA SER A 83 -1.96 -9.42 6.28
C SER A 83 -2.35 -8.02 5.79
N MET A 84 -3.28 -7.92 4.86
CA MET A 84 -3.80 -6.63 4.39
C MET A 84 -4.56 -5.89 5.50
N GLU A 85 -5.33 -6.60 6.32
CA GLU A 85 -6.00 -6.01 7.49
C GLU A 85 -5.00 -5.43 8.48
N GLU A 86 -3.94 -6.18 8.77
CA GLU A 86 -2.86 -5.73 9.66
C GLU A 86 -2.16 -4.51 9.09
N SER A 87 -1.88 -4.53 7.79
CA SER A 87 -1.26 -3.39 7.10
C SER A 87 -2.14 -2.15 7.18
N LEU A 88 -3.44 -2.31 7.01
CA LEU A 88 -4.38 -1.20 7.12
C LEU A 88 -4.37 -0.60 8.53
N GLN A 89 -4.36 -1.44 9.56
CA GLN A 89 -4.27 -0.99 10.94
C GLN A 89 -2.97 -0.24 11.20
N GLN A 90 -1.85 -0.78 10.71
CA GLN A 90 -0.54 -0.14 10.84
C GLN A 90 -0.49 1.21 10.12
N ALA A 91 -1.00 1.26 8.91
CA ALA A 91 -1.02 2.50 8.13
C ALA A 91 -1.86 3.58 8.83
N ARG A 92 -3.01 3.20 9.36
CA ARG A 92 -3.86 4.12 10.14
C ARG A 92 -3.17 4.61 11.40
N ALA A 93 -2.43 3.74 12.08
CA ALA A 93 -1.68 4.11 13.28
C ALA A 93 -0.56 5.09 12.95
N VAL A 94 0.18 4.84 11.87
CA VAL A 94 1.25 5.75 11.42
C VAL A 94 0.68 7.10 11.03
N LEU A 95 -0.41 7.11 10.28
CA LEU A 95 -1.07 8.36 9.87
C LEU A 95 -1.57 9.13 11.08
N GLY A 96 -2.24 8.46 12.02
CA GLY A 96 -2.74 9.08 13.23
C GLY A 96 -1.64 9.71 14.09
N ALA A 97 -0.52 8.99 14.25
CA ALA A 97 0.63 9.49 14.99
C ALA A 97 1.24 10.72 14.32
N ARG A 98 1.30 10.74 12.99
CA ARG A 98 1.82 11.88 12.23
C ARG A 98 0.90 13.09 12.35
N GLU A 99 -0.41 12.88 12.27
CA GLU A 99 -1.39 13.97 12.40
C GLU A 99 -1.38 14.59 13.77
N THR A 100 -1.16 13.80 14.84
CA THR A 100 -1.09 14.31 16.21
C THR A 100 0.22 15.01 16.53
N SER A 101 1.30 14.70 15.82
CA SER A 101 2.62 15.29 16.09
C SER A 101 2.88 16.60 15.35
N VAL A 102 1.95 17.04 14.54
CA VAL A 102 2.06 18.28 13.76
C VAL A 102 1.53 19.47 14.55
#